data_fb389bc98725301e1f8f146a46df833a
#
_entry.id   fb389bc98725301e1f8f146a46df833a
#
_cell.length_a   1.000
_cell.length_b   1.000
_cell.length_c   1.000
_cell.angle_alpha   90.00
_cell.angle_beta   90.00
_cell.angle_gamma   90.00
#
_symmetry.space_group_name_H-M   'P 1'
#
loop_
_entity.id
_entity.type
_entity.pdbx_description
1 polymer ?
#
loop_
_entity_poly.entity_id
_entity_poly.type
_entity_poly.pdbx_seq_one_letter_code
_entity_poly.pdbx_strand_id
1 'polypeptide(L)'
;MKKGEVYEGIIEQVDFPNKGRVMVDGQPVIVKNGMPGQRVRFMINKKRGGRVEARLLEVLEPSPLETRKPVCSIFPQCGGCMYQTMDYSHQLEMKQEQIRRLLDTAIKNGGQVDENGNPDYVFEGIKGSPTEFRYRNKMEFSFGDAEKDGPLTLGLHKKGSTYDVLTASDCKLVHEDLTKILTCVLDYCKEQGFTYYHKMRHEGYLRHLLLRRGNTTGEILINLVTTTQLDPDLSELVERLLALPLEGTIVGILH
;
A
#
# COMPACT_ATOMS: atom_id res chain seq x y z
N MET A 1 29.09 -11.06 2.64
CA MET A 1 27.88 -10.77 1.85
C MET A 1 28.22 -9.91 0.64
N LYS A 2 27.87 -10.38 -0.58
CA LYS A 2 28.05 -9.64 -1.87
C LYS A 2 26.67 -9.39 -2.49
N LYS A 3 26.58 -8.39 -3.38
CA LYS A 3 25.35 -8.13 -4.16
C LYS A 3 25.01 -9.35 -5.03
N GLY A 4 23.75 -9.78 -5.04
CA GLY A 4 23.27 -10.96 -5.76
C GLY A 4 23.29 -12.26 -4.96
N GLU A 5 24.00 -12.34 -3.84
CA GLU A 5 23.97 -13.52 -2.98
C GLU A 5 22.60 -13.66 -2.29
N VAL A 6 22.16 -14.90 -2.13
CA VAL A 6 20.88 -15.28 -1.51
C VAL A 6 21.14 -15.89 -0.14
N TYR A 7 20.33 -15.46 0.83
CA TYR A 7 20.38 -15.93 2.22
C TYR A 7 19.00 -16.27 2.72
N GLU A 8 18.94 -17.00 3.81
CA GLU A 8 17.73 -17.28 4.59
C GLU A 8 17.94 -16.81 6.03
N GLY A 9 16.87 -16.41 6.68
CA GLY A 9 16.89 -16.01 8.08
C GLY A 9 15.53 -15.57 8.59
N ILE A 10 15.46 -15.37 9.91
CA ILE A 10 14.25 -14.91 10.57
C ILE A 10 14.28 -13.39 10.71
N ILE A 11 13.16 -12.74 10.41
CA ILE A 11 12.99 -11.32 10.68
C ILE A 11 12.77 -11.15 12.18
N GLU A 12 13.80 -10.69 12.89
CA GLU A 12 13.75 -10.52 14.34
C GLU A 12 12.94 -9.29 14.74
N GLN A 13 13.01 -8.23 13.93
CA GLN A 13 12.40 -6.94 14.21
C GLN A 13 12.03 -6.22 12.91
N VAL A 14 11.00 -5.42 12.95
CA VAL A 14 10.64 -4.50 11.85
C VAL A 14 10.73 -3.07 12.34
N ASP A 15 11.62 -2.28 11.71
CA ASP A 15 11.75 -0.85 11.96
C ASP A 15 10.85 -0.05 11.02
N PHE A 16 10.49 1.18 11.45
CA PHE A 16 9.68 2.09 10.63
C PHE A 16 10.42 2.49 9.34
N PRO A 17 9.75 2.58 8.21
CA PRO A 17 8.31 2.32 7.94
C PRO A 17 8.00 0.88 7.49
N ASN A 18 8.85 -0.06 7.54
CA ASN A 18 8.69 -1.48 7.19
C ASN A 18 10.02 -2.09 6.72
N LYS A 19 11.00 -1.98 7.60
CA LYS A 19 12.35 -2.48 7.38
C LYS A 19 12.59 -3.66 8.30
N GLY A 20 12.35 -4.89 7.82
CA GLY A 20 12.68 -6.10 8.53
C GLY A 20 14.19 -6.19 8.74
N ARG A 21 14.60 -6.59 9.95
CA ARG A 21 16.01 -6.83 10.30
C ARG A 21 16.23 -8.32 10.44
N VAL A 22 17.19 -8.84 9.67
CA VAL A 22 17.66 -10.23 9.74
C VAL A 22 19.15 -10.20 10.06
N MET A 23 19.60 -11.05 10.98
CA MET A 23 21.04 -11.19 11.28
C MET A 23 21.66 -12.26 10.38
N VAL A 24 22.75 -11.92 9.69
CA VAL A 24 23.57 -12.83 8.88
C VAL A 24 25.02 -12.67 9.30
N ASP A 25 25.62 -13.72 9.84
CA ASP A 25 27.02 -13.71 10.31
C ASP A 25 27.32 -12.53 11.27
N GLY A 26 26.40 -12.21 12.17
CA GLY A 26 26.53 -11.11 13.13
C GLY A 26 26.32 -9.70 12.54
N GLN A 27 25.97 -9.59 11.25
CA GLN A 27 25.70 -8.31 10.59
C GLN A 27 24.21 -8.14 10.28
N PRO A 28 23.58 -7.00 10.63
CA PRO A 28 22.19 -6.76 10.31
C PRO A 28 21.98 -6.49 8.80
N VAL A 29 21.00 -7.19 8.23
CA VAL A 29 20.53 -7.02 6.86
C VAL A 29 19.10 -6.50 6.90
N ILE A 30 18.82 -5.45 6.12
CA ILE A 30 17.48 -4.87 6.00
C ILE A 30 16.73 -5.55 4.86
N VAL A 31 15.69 -6.29 5.20
CA VAL A 31 14.76 -6.93 4.26
C VAL A 31 13.43 -6.19 4.32
N LYS A 32 13.07 -5.49 3.23
CA LYS A 32 11.80 -4.77 3.17
C LYS A 32 10.62 -5.70 2.92
N ASN A 33 9.45 -5.30 3.41
CA ASN A 33 8.18 -5.98 3.16
C ASN A 33 7.97 -7.33 3.87
N GLY A 34 8.75 -7.61 4.90
CA GLY A 34 8.51 -8.76 5.75
C GLY A 34 7.91 -8.38 7.10
N MET A 35 7.46 -9.37 7.86
CA MET A 35 6.87 -9.23 9.20
C MET A 35 7.78 -9.87 10.26
N PRO A 36 7.72 -9.40 11.53
CA PRO A 36 8.50 -10.01 12.61
C PRO A 36 8.13 -11.50 12.76
N GLY A 37 9.13 -12.35 12.94
CA GLY A 37 8.96 -13.79 13.10
C GLY A 37 8.85 -14.59 11.79
N GLN A 38 8.76 -13.95 10.64
CA GLN A 38 8.81 -14.67 9.36
C GLN A 38 10.21 -15.22 9.10
N ARG A 39 10.31 -16.48 8.67
CA ARG A 39 11.50 -17.00 8.02
C ARG A 39 11.44 -16.70 6.53
N VAL A 40 12.45 -16.04 6.03
CA VAL A 40 12.45 -15.48 4.68
C VAL A 40 13.70 -15.86 3.92
N ARG A 41 13.55 -16.01 2.58
CA ARG A 41 14.65 -16.04 1.62
C ARG A 41 14.75 -14.68 0.96
N PHE A 42 15.97 -14.13 0.92
CA PHE A 42 16.21 -12.79 0.41
C PHE A 42 17.54 -12.69 -0.33
N MET A 43 17.62 -11.73 -1.25
CA MET A 43 18.81 -11.49 -2.06
C MET A 43 19.39 -10.11 -1.75
N ILE A 44 20.69 -10.03 -1.49
CA ILE A 44 21.39 -8.78 -1.27
C ILE A 44 21.33 -7.93 -2.54
N ASN A 45 20.73 -6.74 -2.45
CA ASN A 45 20.58 -5.84 -3.59
C ASN A 45 21.45 -4.58 -3.46
N LYS A 46 21.79 -4.14 -2.24
CA LYS A 46 22.57 -2.92 -2.02
C LYS A 46 23.45 -3.05 -0.78
N LYS A 47 24.69 -2.56 -0.89
CA LYS A 47 25.62 -2.39 0.21
C LYS A 47 26.27 -1.02 0.12
N ARG A 48 26.02 -0.14 1.09
CA ARG A 48 26.59 1.22 1.12
C ARG A 48 26.71 1.72 2.56
N GLY A 49 27.88 2.28 2.91
CA GLY A 49 28.10 2.92 4.22
C GLY A 49 27.81 2.00 5.41
N GLY A 50 28.25 0.73 5.36
CA GLY A 50 28.02 -0.25 6.42
C GLY A 50 26.58 -0.83 6.47
N ARG A 51 25.65 -0.31 5.68
CA ARG A 51 24.27 -0.83 5.60
C ARG A 51 24.14 -1.83 4.48
N VAL A 52 23.47 -2.95 4.75
CA VAL A 52 23.16 -4.00 3.79
C VAL A 52 21.64 -4.05 3.63
N GLU A 53 21.16 -3.87 2.40
CA GLU A 53 19.74 -3.99 2.06
C GLU A 53 19.53 -5.19 1.13
N ALA A 54 18.43 -5.88 1.33
CA ALA A 54 18.05 -7.05 0.55
C ALA A 54 16.60 -6.95 0.07
N ARG A 55 16.33 -7.63 -1.04
CA ARG A 55 14.99 -7.83 -1.56
C ARG A 55 14.46 -9.17 -1.07
N LEU A 56 13.29 -9.15 -0.46
CA LEU A 56 12.53 -10.34 -0.12
C LEU A 56 12.21 -11.12 -1.42
N LEU A 57 12.57 -12.39 -1.47
CA LEU A 57 12.24 -13.30 -2.56
C LEU A 57 11.03 -14.16 -2.20
N GLU A 58 11.03 -14.72 -0.99
CA GLU A 58 10.03 -15.70 -0.57
C GLU A 58 9.87 -15.67 0.96
N VAL A 59 8.66 -15.91 1.45
CA VAL A 59 8.37 -16.23 2.83
C VAL A 59 8.35 -17.75 2.95
N LEU A 60 9.33 -18.33 3.61
CA LEU A 60 9.47 -19.78 3.79
C LEU A 60 8.56 -20.31 4.89
N GLU A 61 8.46 -19.54 5.97
CA GLU A 61 7.58 -19.84 7.10
C GLU A 61 6.86 -18.55 7.51
N PRO A 62 5.53 -18.59 7.70
CA PRO A 62 4.78 -17.43 8.15
C PRO A 62 5.17 -17.03 9.57
N SER A 63 4.90 -15.78 9.93
CA SER A 63 5.05 -15.31 11.30
C SER A 63 4.03 -15.97 12.23
N PRO A 64 4.39 -16.29 13.50
CA PRO A 64 3.40 -16.66 14.51
C PRO A 64 2.31 -15.61 14.73
N LEU A 65 2.56 -14.35 14.34
CA LEU A 65 1.58 -13.26 14.40
C LEU A 65 0.58 -13.26 13.24
N GLU A 66 0.78 -14.11 12.23
CA GLU A 66 -0.12 -14.26 11.08
C GLU A 66 -1.26 -15.23 11.42
N THR A 67 -2.22 -14.77 12.20
CA THR A 67 -3.32 -15.55 12.77
C THR A 67 -4.61 -15.45 11.96
N ARG A 68 -4.66 -14.55 10.96
CA ARG A 68 -5.86 -14.23 10.17
C ARG A 68 -5.68 -14.58 8.69
N LYS A 69 -6.79 -14.89 8.03
CA LYS A 69 -6.84 -14.93 6.57
C LYS A 69 -7.04 -13.52 6.03
N PRO A 70 -6.37 -13.14 4.93
CA PRO A 70 -6.58 -11.85 4.31
C PRO A 70 -8.00 -11.75 3.75
N VAL A 71 -8.60 -10.56 3.87
CA VAL A 71 -9.97 -10.29 3.37
C VAL A 71 -9.98 -9.72 1.95
N CYS A 72 -8.82 -9.34 1.43
CA CYS A 72 -8.65 -8.76 0.09
C CYS A 72 -8.11 -9.81 -0.87
N SER A 73 -8.75 -9.99 -2.03
CA SER A 73 -8.42 -11.00 -3.04
C SER A 73 -7.03 -10.83 -3.68
N ILE A 74 -6.51 -9.60 -3.73
CA ILE A 74 -5.20 -9.28 -4.33
C ILE A 74 -4.07 -9.15 -3.30
N PHE A 75 -4.33 -9.49 -2.02
CA PHE A 75 -3.27 -9.60 -1.01
C PHE A 75 -2.51 -10.95 -1.19
N PRO A 76 -1.20 -11.01 -1.04
CA PRO A 76 -0.25 -9.98 -0.63
C PRO A 76 0.39 -9.20 -1.80
N GLN A 77 -0.10 -9.35 -3.02
CA GLN A 77 0.53 -8.80 -4.23
C GLN A 77 0.40 -7.27 -4.30
N CYS A 78 -0.72 -6.72 -3.85
CA CYS A 78 -0.96 -5.28 -3.84
C CYS A 78 -0.04 -4.54 -2.87
N GLY A 79 0.53 -3.40 -3.31
CA GLY A 79 1.38 -2.54 -2.49
C GLY A 79 0.63 -1.74 -1.41
N GLY A 80 -0.70 -1.74 -1.42
CA GLY A 80 -1.53 -0.94 -0.50
C GLY A 80 -1.62 -1.47 0.92
N CYS A 81 -1.43 -2.78 1.14
CA CYS A 81 -1.55 -3.43 2.45
C CYS A 81 -0.36 -4.33 2.76
N MET A 82 0.03 -4.35 4.07
CA MET A 82 1.16 -5.14 4.53
C MET A 82 0.77 -6.23 5.54
N TYR A 83 -0.22 -5.98 6.39
CA TYR A 83 -0.43 -6.73 7.62
C TYR A 83 -1.83 -7.34 7.74
N GLN A 84 -2.51 -7.64 6.62
CA GLN A 84 -3.88 -8.20 6.68
C GLN A 84 -3.97 -9.57 7.35
N THR A 85 -2.88 -10.31 7.41
CA THR A 85 -2.79 -11.62 8.07
C THR A 85 -2.52 -11.52 9.58
N MET A 86 -2.21 -10.31 10.07
CA MET A 86 -1.93 -10.04 11.48
C MET A 86 -3.16 -9.42 12.16
N ASP A 87 -3.50 -9.86 13.38
CA ASP A 87 -4.53 -9.22 14.19
C ASP A 87 -4.24 -7.75 14.44
N TYR A 88 -5.28 -6.93 14.48
CA TYR A 88 -5.14 -5.47 14.58
C TYR A 88 -4.44 -5.04 15.87
N SER A 89 -4.67 -5.74 16.98
CA SER A 89 -3.94 -5.51 18.26
C SER A 89 -2.43 -5.66 18.06
N HIS A 90 -1.98 -6.74 17.43
CA HIS A 90 -0.57 -6.96 17.13
C HIS A 90 0.02 -5.92 16.16
N GLN A 91 -0.80 -5.44 15.19
CA GLN A 91 -0.38 -4.32 14.33
C GLN A 91 -0.13 -3.05 15.14
N LEU A 92 -0.99 -2.75 16.13
CA LEU A 92 -0.84 -1.60 17.02
C LEU A 92 0.40 -1.76 17.90
N GLU A 93 0.58 -2.90 18.54
CA GLU A 93 1.76 -3.21 19.36
C GLU A 93 3.06 -3.02 18.58
N MET A 94 3.14 -3.62 17.38
CA MET A 94 4.31 -3.47 16.52
C MET A 94 4.58 -2.02 16.15
N LYS A 95 3.54 -1.25 15.79
CA LYS A 95 3.68 0.18 15.45
C LYS A 95 4.07 1.01 16.66
N GLN A 96 3.51 0.71 17.82
CA GLN A 96 3.86 1.35 19.08
C GLN A 96 5.36 1.18 19.38
N GLU A 97 5.87 -0.04 19.28
CA GLU A 97 7.28 -0.32 19.49
C GLU A 97 8.20 0.35 18.45
N GLN A 98 7.76 0.43 17.19
CA GLN A 98 8.50 1.17 16.16
C GLN A 98 8.66 2.65 16.52
N ILE A 99 7.56 3.30 16.94
CA ILE A 99 7.58 4.72 17.30
C ILE A 99 8.36 4.94 18.59
N ARG A 100 8.18 4.07 19.60
CA ARG A 100 8.94 4.15 20.86
C ARG A 100 10.44 4.13 20.60
N ARG A 101 10.95 3.18 19.82
CA ARG A 101 12.39 3.12 19.48
C ARG A 101 12.89 4.38 18.77
N LEU A 102 12.07 4.99 17.91
CA LEU A 102 12.43 6.25 17.26
C LEU A 102 12.50 7.41 18.26
N LEU A 103 11.52 7.51 19.17
CA LEU A 103 11.48 8.53 20.22
C LEU A 103 12.64 8.34 21.20
N ASP A 104 12.86 7.13 21.69
CA ASP A 104 13.96 6.80 22.61
C ASP A 104 15.31 7.25 22.04
N THR A 105 15.52 6.96 20.75
CA THR A 105 16.76 7.37 20.08
C THR A 105 16.88 8.90 19.95
N ALA A 106 15.78 9.56 19.57
CA ALA A 106 15.79 11.00 19.36
C ALA A 106 15.97 11.77 20.67
N ILE A 107 15.25 11.36 21.72
CA ILE A 107 15.26 12.01 23.04
C ILE A 107 16.61 11.80 23.73
N LYS A 108 17.13 10.57 23.67
CA LYS A 108 18.48 10.27 24.21
C LYS A 108 19.57 11.05 23.50
N ASN A 109 19.52 11.18 22.18
CA ASN A 109 20.48 11.98 21.42
C ASN A 109 20.34 13.49 21.69
N GLY A 110 19.15 13.95 22.08
CA GLY A 110 18.89 15.33 22.54
C GLY A 110 19.35 15.60 23.97
N GLY A 111 19.90 14.60 24.66
CA GLY A 111 20.40 14.73 26.04
C GLY A 111 19.30 14.74 27.12
N GLN A 112 18.06 14.45 26.76
CA GLN A 112 16.93 14.38 27.70
C GLN A 112 16.83 12.95 28.26
N VAL A 113 17.55 12.70 29.33
CA VAL A 113 17.67 11.40 29.98
C VAL A 113 17.48 11.53 31.48
N ASP A 114 16.95 10.45 32.09
CA ASP A 114 16.87 10.29 33.54
C ASP A 114 18.26 10.05 34.18
N GLU A 115 18.30 9.89 35.48
CA GLU A 115 19.53 9.60 36.25
C GLU A 115 20.22 8.29 35.86
N ASN A 116 19.50 7.34 35.24
CA ASN A 116 20.01 6.05 34.76
C ASN A 116 20.42 6.08 33.28
N GLY A 117 20.28 7.25 32.61
CA GLY A 117 20.59 7.42 31.18
C GLY A 117 19.51 6.89 30.24
N ASN A 118 18.30 6.62 30.73
CA ASN A 118 17.15 6.28 29.89
C ASN A 118 16.46 7.53 29.37
N PRO A 119 15.80 7.48 28.20
CA PRO A 119 15.00 8.59 27.69
C PRO A 119 13.93 9.03 28.69
N ASP A 120 13.95 10.31 29.06
CA ASP A 120 13.00 10.87 30.04
C ASP A 120 11.78 11.49 29.35
N TYR A 121 10.73 10.68 29.19
CA TYR A 121 9.44 11.11 28.65
C TYR A 121 8.32 10.13 29.01
N VAL A 122 7.08 10.59 28.94
CA VAL A 122 5.88 9.75 29.11
C VAL A 122 5.39 9.32 27.73
N PHE A 123 5.34 8.02 27.49
CA PHE A 123 4.74 7.46 26.28
C PHE A 123 3.31 6.99 26.60
N GLU A 124 2.32 7.77 26.16
CA GLU A 124 0.90 7.52 26.45
C GLU A 124 0.29 6.34 25.67
N GLY A 125 1.06 5.72 24.76
CA GLY A 125 0.61 4.59 23.97
C GLY A 125 0.16 4.96 22.56
N ILE A 126 -0.60 4.06 21.92
CA ILE A 126 -1.14 4.23 20.58
C ILE A 126 -2.67 4.17 20.61
N LYS A 127 -3.31 5.15 19.96
CA LYS A 127 -4.76 5.14 19.78
C LYS A 127 -5.10 4.38 18.48
N GLY A 128 -5.85 3.29 18.61
CA GLY A 128 -6.33 2.52 17.47
C GLY A 128 -7.39 3.27 16.66
N SER A 129 -7.52 2.89 15.40
CA SER A 129 -8.66 3.31 14.56
C SER A 129 -9.95 2.62 15.05
N PRO A 130 -11.10 3.29 15.05
CA PRO A 130 -12.38 2.66 15.39
C PRO A 130 -12.78 1.56 14.40
N THR A 131 -12.22 1.56 13.19
CA THR A 131 -12.45 0.54 12.15
C THR A 131 -11.13 0.08 11.55
N GLU A 132 -11.00 -1.22 11.28
CA GLU A 132 -9.82 -1.80 10.63
C GLU A 132 -9.85 -1.62 9.11
N PHE A 133 -11.05 -1.54 8.52
CA PHE A 133 -11.31 -1.43 7.09
C PHE A 133 -12.22 -0.25 6.79
N ARG A 134 -12.33 0.13 5.51
CA ARG A 134 -13.20 1.21 5.02
C ARG A 134 -12.92 2.58 5.66
N TYR A 135 -11.72 2.77 6.23
CA TYR A 135 -11.34 4.03 6.88
C TYR A 135 -10.79 5.07 5.91
N ARG A 136 -10.45 4.66 4.70
CA ARG A 136 -9.82 5.53 3.70
C ARG A 136 -10.88 6.31 2.92
N ASN A 137 -10.85 7.62 3.04
CA ASN A 137 -11.80 8.53 2.40
C ASN A 137 -11.29 9.18 1.10
N LYS A 138 -10.03 8.92 0.73
CA LYS A 138 -9.42 9.35 -0.53
C LYS A 138 -8.59 8.22 -1.11
N MET A 139 -8.80 7.89 -2.38
CA MET A 139 -7.96 6.95 -3.10
C MET A 139 -7.71 7.47 -4.52
N GLU A 140 -6.46 7.33 -4.96
CA GLU A 140 -6.03 7.54 -6.33
C GLU A 140 -5.67 6.17 -6.91
N PHE A 141 -6.49 5.73 -7.86
CA PHE A 141 -6.26 4.51 -8.60
C PHE A 141 -5.55 4.83 -9.90
N SER A 142 -4.59 4.00 -10.30
CA SER A 142 -3.87 4.14 -11.56
C SER A 142 -4.48 3.24 -12.61
N PHE A 143 -4.56 3.72 -13.86
CA PHE A 143 -4.75 2.86 -15.01
C PHE A 143 -3.41 2.24 -15.42
N GLY A 144 -3.45 0.99 -15.90
CA GLY A 144 -2.26 0.25 -16.30
C GLY A 144 -2.60 -1.15 -16.80
N ASP A 145 -1.63 -2.03 -16.68
CA ASP A 145 -1.77 -3.48 -16.87
C ASP A 145 -1.17 -4.23 -15.67
N ALA A 146 -1.60 -5.46 -15.44
CA ALA A 146 -1.07 -6.32 -14.36
C ALA A 146 0.21 -7.06 -14.80
N GLU A 147 0.40 -7.19 -16.10
CA GLU A 147 1.54 -7.76 -16.80
C GLU A 147 1.71 -7.03 -18.13
N LYS A 148 2.92 -6.98 -18.62
CA LYS A 148 3.26 -6.24 -19.85
C LYS A 148 2.35 -6.62 -21.02
N ASP A 149 1.75 -5.62 -21.64
CA ASP A 149 0.83 -5.74 -22.78
C ASP A 149 -0.45 -6.56 -22.43
N GLY A 150 -0.80 -6.66 -21.14
CA GLY A 150 -2.01 -7.29 -20.64
C GLY A 150 -3.28 -6.42 -20.79
N PRO A 151 -4.43 -6.92 -20.34
CA PRO A 151 -5.67 -6.17 -20.40
C PRO A 151 -5.62 -4.94 -19.49
N LEU A 152 -6.41 -3.91 -19.87
CA LEU A 152 -6.55 -2.68 -19.06
C LEU A 152 -6.99 -3.01 -17.63
N THR A 153 -6.28 -2.48 -16.67
CA THR A 153 -6.58 -2.55 -15.23
C THR A 153 -6.77 -1.15 -14.65
N LEU A 154 -7.49 -1.07 -13.54
CA LEU A 154 -7.62 0.14 -12.74
C LEU A 154 -7.50 -0.21 -11.26
N GLY A 155 -6.49 0.33 -10.59
CA GLY A 155 -6.28 0.01 -9.19
C GLY A 155 -4.95 0.48 -8.62
N LEU A 156 -4.26 -0.40 -7.92
CA LEU A 156 -3.05 -0.07 -7.17
C LEU A 156 -1.84 -0.84 -7.71
N HIS A 157 -0.67 -0.22 -7.58
CA HIS A 157 0.57 -0.86 -8.02
C HIS A 157 0.88 -2.14 -7.24
N LYS A 158 1.38 -3.12 -7.96
CA LYS A 158 1.89 -4.38 -7.40
C LYS A 158 3.10 -4.09 -6.51
N LYS A 159 3.20 -4.80 -5.42
CA LYS A 159 4.31 -4.67 -4.47
C LYS A 159 5.66 -4.88 -5.16
N GLY A 160 6.53 -3.90 -5.07
CA GLY A 160 7.86 -3.95 -5.68
C GLY A 160 7.90 -3.67 -7.19
N SER A 161 6.76 -3.38 -7.82
CA SER A 161 6.69 -2.91 -9.20
C SER A 161 6.24 -1.45 -9.27
N THR A 162 6.81 -0.71 -10.24
CA THR A 162 6.42 0.67 -10.56
C THR A 162 5.43 0.74 -11.73
N TYR A 163 5.30 -0.35 -12.47
CA TYR A 163 4.52 -0.38 -13.71
C TYR A 163 3.24 -1.21 -13.54
N ASP A 164 3.35 -2.41 -12.96
CA ASP A 164 2.23 -3.34 -12.86
C ASP A 164 1.14 -2.80 -11.95
N VAL A 165 -0.08 -2.75 -12.44
CA VAL A 165 -1.28 -2.27 -11.73
C VAL A 165 -2.27 -3.42 -11.58
N LEU A 166 -2.65 -3.71 -10.33
CA LEU A 166 -3.65 -4.74 -10.01
C LEU A 166 -5.02 -4.09 -9.88
N THR A 167 -6.05 -4.68 -10.50
CA THR A 167 -7.43 -4.18 -10.36
C THR A 167 -7.89 -4.26 -8.91
N ALA A 168 -8.37 -3.13 -8.38
CA ALA A 168 -8.71 -2.97 -6.97
C ALA A 168 -10.23 -2.95 -6.70
N SER A 169 -11.02 -3.69 -7.48
CA SER A 169 -12.50 -3.77 -7.38
C SER A 169 -12.99 -4.34 -6.04
N ASP A 170 -12.14 -5.05 -5.29
CA ASP A 170 -12.45 -5.61 -3.96
C ASP A 170 -11.62 -4.95 -2.84
N CYS A 171 -11.16 -3.72 -3.03
CA CYS A 171 -10.32 -3.03 -2.03
C CYS A 171 -11.09 -2.77 -0.73
N LYS A 172 -10.63 -3.35 0.38
CA LYS A 172 -11.27 -3.21 1.71
C LYS A 172 -10.83 -1.96 2.48
N LEU A 173 -9.87 -1.18 1.96
CA LEU A 173 -9.45 0.07 2.61
C LEU A 173 -10.43 1.21 2.40
N VAL A 174 -11.16 1.20 1.28
CA VAL A 174 -12.14 2.22 0.90
C VAL A 174 -13.56 1.72 1.07
N HIS A 175 -14.51 2.66 1.11
CA HIS A 175 -15.94 2.34 1.10
C HIS A 175 -16.35 1.65 -0.20
N GLU A 176 -17.39 0.81 -0.16
CA GLU A 176 -17.89 0.06 -1.33
C GLU A 176 -18.35 0.95 -2.49
N ASP A 177 -18.85 2.14 -2.19
CA ASP A 177 -19.18 3.13 -3.22
C ASP A 177 -17.99 3.38 -4.15
N LEU A 178 -16.78 3.50 -3.58
CA LEU A 178 -15.58 3.80 -4.38
C LEU A 178 -15.16 2.61 -5.25
N THR A 179 -15.38 1.39 -4.81
CA THR A 179 -15.09 0.20 -5.62
C THR A 179 -16.16 -0.03 -6.71
N LYS A 180 -17.42 0.30 -6.45
CA LYS A 180 -18.48 0.31 -7.47
C LYS A 180 -18.18 1.33 -8.57
N ILE A 181 -17.78 2.55 -8.20
CA ILE A 181 -17.36 3.59 -9.15
C ILE A 181 -16.15 3.14 -9.96
N LEU A 182 -15.12 2.58 -9.30
CA LEU A 182 -13.94 2.05 -9.98
C LEU A 182 -14.32 1.01 -11.04
N THR A 183 -15.20 0.07 -10.70
CA THR A 183 -15.64 -0.99 -11.62
C THR A 183 -16.37 -0.41 -12.81
N CYS A 184 -17.33 0.49 -12.57
CA CYS A 184 -18.07 1.19 -13.63
C CYS A 184 -17.15 1.92 -14.60
N VAL A 185 -16.18 2.69 -14.08
CA VAL A 185 -15.21 3.43 -14.90
C VAL A 185 -14.32 2.47 -15.70
N LEU A 186 -13.84 1.40 -15.07
CA LEU A 186 -12.98 0.43 -15.74
C LEU A 186 -13.71 -0.27 -16.90
N ASP A 187 -14.93 -0.72 -16.65
CA ASP A 187 -15.75 -1.43 -17.66
C ASP A 187 -16.06 -0.51 -18.84
N TYR A 188 -16.50 0.72 -18.57
CA TYR A 188 -16.72 1.72 -19.62
C TYR A 188 -15.45 1.97 -20.45
N CYS A 189 -14.30 2.19 -19.80
CA CYS A 189 -13.04 2.42 -20.52
C CYS A 189 -12.61 1.24 -21.38
N LYS A 190 -12.89 -0.01 -20.94
CA LYS A 190 -12.65 -1.22 -21.73
C LYS A 190 -13.57 -1.31 -22.94
N GLU A 191 -14.86 -1.02 -22.77
CA GLU A 191 -15.85 -1.02 -23.85
C GLU A 191 -15.51 0.01 -24.93
N GLN A 192 -15.01 1.19 -24.53
CA GLN A 192 -14.57 2.24 -25.45
C GLN A 192 -13.19 1.97 -26.07
N GLY A 193 -12.49 0.93 -25.65
CA GLY A 193 -11.15 0.62 -26.14
C GLY A 193 -10.07 1.63 -25.75
N PHE A 194 -10.29 2.42 -24.68
CA PHE A 194 -9.31 3.41 -24.24
C PHE A 194 -8.06 2.74 -23.67
N THR A 195 -6.89 3.31 -23.99
CA THR A 195 -5.59 2.83 -23.53
C THR A 195 -5.06 3.68 -22.38
N TYR A 196 -4.33 3.05 -21.45
CA TYR A 196 -3.64 3.80 -20.40
C TYR A 196 -2.39 4.51 -20.93
N TYR A 197 -2.02 5.62 -20.28
CA TYR A 197 -0.83 6.40 -20.64
C TYR A 197 0.47 5.67 -20.28
N HIS A 198 1.22 5.31 -21.30
CA HIS A 198 2.51 4.65 -21.16
C HIS A 198 3.63 5.67 -21.01
N LYS A 199 4.22 5.79 -19.83
CA LYS A 199 5.21 6.82 -19.47
C LYS A 199 6.45 6.86 -20.38
N MET A 200 6.90 5.72 -20.89
CA MET A 200 8.10 5.65 -21.74
C MET A 200 7.81 5.96 -23.23
N ARG A 201 6.59 5.68 -23.68
CA ARG A 201 6.17 5.97 -25.08
C ARG A 201 5.53 7.34 -25.21
N HIS A 202 5.11 7.93 -24.07
CA HIS A 202 4.31 9.16 -24.01
C HIS A 202 2.99 9.08 -24.81
N GLU A 203 2.40 7.89 -24.86
CA GLU A 203 1.17 7.58 -25.59
C GLU A 203 0.12 6.97 -24.66
N GLY A 204 -1.16 7.20 -24.98
CA GLY A 204 -2.31 6.71 -24.23
C GLY A 204 -3.11 7.82 -23.56
N TYR A 205 -4.35 7.51 -23.23
CA TYR A 205 -5.33 8.48 -22.75
C TYR A 205 -5.48 8.47 -21.23
N LEU A 206 -5.74 7.30 -20.64
CA LEU A 206 -6.11 7.16 -19.24
C LEU A 206 -4.90 7.24 -18.29
N ARG A 207 -5.02 8.01 -17.20
CA ARG A 207 -3.95 8.12 -16.19
C ARG A 207 -4.38 7.66 -14.82
N HIS A 208 -5.35 8.35 -14.20
CA HIS A 208 -5.76 8.09 -12.83
C HIS A 208 -7.26 8.28 -12.64
N LEU A 209 -7.82 7.57 -11.69
CA LEU A 209 -9.13 7.83 -11.11
C LEU A 209 -8.93 8.22 -9.65
N LEU A 210 -9.16 9.49 -9.33
CA LEU A 210 -9.10 10.01 -7.98
C LEU A 210 -10.52 10.08 -7.42
N LEU A 211 -10.76 9.36 -6.32
CA LEU A 211 -12.04 9.32 -5.63
C LEU A 211 -11.90 9.87 -4.21
N ARG A 212 -12.87 10.66 -3.80
CA ARG A 212 -13.03 11.13 -2.42
C ARG A 212 -14.44 10.85 -1.93
N ARG A 213 -14.57 10.47 -0.67
CA ARG A 213 -15.85 10.29 0.01
C ARG A 213 -15.77 10.90 1.40
N GLY A 214 -16.68 11.81 1.69
CA GLY A 214 -16.84 12.35 3.03
C GLY A 214 -17.32 11.24 3.97
N ASN A 215 -16.57 10.98 5.05
CA ASN A 215 -16.95 9.92 5.99
C ASN A 215 -18.23 10.26 6.77
N THR A 216 -18.45 11.53 7.06
CA THR A 216 -19.62 12.01 7.81
C THR A 216 -20.78 12.37 6.90
N THR A 217 -20.51 13.00 5.73
CA THR A 217 -21.55 13.52 4.83
C THR A 217 -21.98 12.51 3.78
N GLY A 218 -21.16 11.51 3.48
CA GLY A 218 -21.38 10.58 2.38
C GLY A 218 -21.20 11.19 0.98
N GLU A 219 -20.80 12.46 0.87
CA GLU A 219 -20.56 13.13 -0.40
C GLU A 219 -19.38 12.52 -1.15
N ILE A 220 -19.55 12.32 -2.47
CA ILE A 220 -18.57 11.66 -3.32
C ILE A 220 -18.12 12.62 -4.41
N LEU A 221 -16.80 12.81 -4.54
CA LEU A 221 -16.17 13.50 -5.64
C LEU A 221 -15.38 12.51 -6.49
N ILE A 222 -15.66 12.51 -7.78
CA ILE A 222 -15.01 11.68 -8.80
C ILE A 222 -14.14 12.58 -9.66
N ASN A 223 -12.87 12.21 -9.88
CA ASN A 223 -12.00 12.93 -10.80
C ASN A 223 -11.30 11.92 -11.72
N LEU A 224 -11.65 11.92 -13.00
CA LEU A 224 -10.99 11.15 -14.04
C LEU A 224 -9.85 11.99 -14.64
N VAL A 225 -8.62 11.54 -14.46
CA VAL A 225 -7.42 12.20 -14.98
C VAL A 225 -6.95 11.50 -16.25
N THR A 226 -6.87 12.26 -17.32
CA THR A 226 -6.46 11.76 -18.64
C THR A 226 -5.36 12.62 -19.26
N THR A 227 -4.92 12.26 -20.45
CA THR A 227 -4.11 13.13 -21.32
C THR A 227 -5.03 13.89 -22.28
N THR A 228 -4.48 14.86 -22.98
CA THR A 228 -5.17 15.59 -24.06
C THR A 228 -5.06 14.93 -25.42
N GLN A 229 -4.63 13.65 -25.50
CA GLN A 229 -4.45 12.94 -26.77
C GLN A 229 -5.78 12.49 -27.39
N LEU A 230 -6.83 12.38 -26.58
CA LEU A 230 -8.21 12.14 -27.02
C LEU A 230 -9.13 13.16 -26.35
N ASP A 231 -10.25 13.45 -27.00
CA ASP A 231 -11.32 14.30 -26.48
C ASP A 231 -12.69 13.61 -26.72
N PRO A 232 -12.94 12.46 -26.05
CA PRO A 232 -14.18 11.72 -26.21
C PRO A 232 -15.35 12.41 -25.49
N ASP A 233 -16.56 12.20 -26.00
CA ASP A 233 -17.77 12.49 -25.23
C ASP A 233 -17.90 11.49 -24.08
N LEU A 234 -17.89 11.99 -22.84
CA LEU A 234 -18.00 11.19 -21.62
C LEU A 234 -19.42 11.21 -21.01
N SER A 235 -20.42 11.73 -21.73
CA SER A 235 -21.80 11.85 -21.25
C SER A 235 -22.36 10.49 -20.81
N GLU A 236 -22.12 9.44 -21.57
CA GLU A 236 -22.53 8.08 -21.22
C GLU A 236 -21.87 7.59 -19.90
N LEU A 237 -20.60 7.89 -19.68
CA LEU A 237 -19.94 7.56 -18.41
C LEU A 237 -20.60 8.28 -17.24
N VAL A 238 -20.92 9.56 -17.40
CA VAL A 238 -21.61 10.35 -16.37
C VAL A 238 -22.97 9.74 -16.04
N GLU A 239 -23.77 9.37 -17.04
CA GLU A 239 -25.07 8.72 -16.85
C GLU A 239 -24.92 7.39 -16.09
N ARG A 240 -23.97 6.53 -16.49
CA ARG A 240 -23.69 5.26 -15.82
C ARG A 240 -23.29 5.48 -14.36
N LEU A 241 -22.45 6.47 -14.06
CA LEU A 241 -22.02 6.79 -12.70
C LEU A 241 -23.18 7.26 -11.83
N LEU A 242 -24.04 8.14 -12.35
CA LEU A 242 -25.21 8.65 -11.65
C LEU A 242 -26.28 7.57 -11.41
N ALA A 243 -26.33 6.51 -12.22
CA ALA A 243 -27.25 5.38 -12.07
C ALA A 243 -26.76 4.32 -11.07
N LEU A 244 -25.52 4.42 -10.53
CA LEU A 244 -24.99 3.43 -9.58
C LEU A 244 -25.76 3.43 -8.25
N PRO A 245 -26.05 2.25 -7.69
CA PRO A 245 -26.69 2.10 -6.37
C PRO A 245 -25.66 2.36 -5.26
N LEU A 246 -25.34 3.62 -5.01
CA LEU A 246 -24.40 4.08 -3.98
C LEU A 246 -25.15 4.41 -2.68
N GLU A 247 -24.46 4.23 -1.54
CA GLU A 247 -24.95 4.74 -0.25
C GLU A 247 -24.75 6.25 -0.14
N GLY A 248 -23.64 6.76 -0.69
CA GLY A 248 -23.33 8.19 -0.72
C GLY A 248 -23.94 8.89 -1.94
N THR A 249 -23.73 10.19 -2.01
CA THR A 249 -24.23 11.06 -3.09
C THR A 249 -23.07 11.62 -3.90
N ILE A 250 -23.09 11.45 -5.22
CA ILE A 250 -22.13 12.11 -6.11
C ILE A 250 -22.45 13.60 -6.15
N VAL A 251 -21.52 14.43 -5.69
CA VAL A 251 -21.63 15.90 -5.67
C VAL A 251 -20.77 16.58 -6.72
N GLY A 252 -19.90 15.83 -7.38
CA GLY A 252 -19.08 16.37 -8.47
C GLY A 252 -18.38 15.26 -9.25
N ILE A 253 -18.31 15.46 -10.58
CA ILE A 253 -17.54 14.66 -11.52
C ILE A 253 -16.65 15.62 -12.28
N LEU A 254 -15.35 15.43 -12.20
CA LEU A 254 -14.32 16.26 -12.85
C LEU A 254 -13.58 15.43 -13.90
N HIS A 255 -13.28 16.11 -15.00
CA HIS A 255 -12.40 15.59 -16.05
C HIS A 255 -11.27 16.57 -16.31
#